data_6cbdaa519b4a5f5fb659bea772fde911
#
_entry.id   6cbdaa519b4a5f5fb659bea772fde911
#
_cell.length_a   1.000
_cell.length_b   1.000
_cell.length_c   1.000
_cell.angle_alpha   90.00
_cell.angle_beta   90.00
_cell.angle_gamma   90.00
#
_symmetry.space_group_name_H-M   'P 1'
#
loop_
_entity.id
_entity.type
_entity.pdbx_description
1 polymer ?
#
loop_
_entity_poly.entity_id
_entity_poly.type
_entity_poly.pdbx_seq_one_letter_code
_entity_poly.pdbx_strand_id
1 'polypeptide(L)'
;MKKLMIIDGSSLLFRAFFALPPLKSALGTPTNAVYGFLTMLIKLYEEINPDYIAVAFDKGRQTFRTEMYSEYKGNRPDAPEDLRPQFTLIQDVLKALGICVIEEEGFEGDDILGSLSKKFGAPEMAVQIITGDRDNLQLVTEHSHVFLTKKGISDMLEVTLDNMEELYGYGPDKVIEMKALMGDSSDNIPGVPGVGEKTALKLITEYGNLESVYEHIEDISGKKLKERLVENKELAFLSRELATIKTDMELSYKVEDFVQNFHTSEVQPLFETLGFTKLTPRIVQVMGGEEAAFGDPGSLFAPQEEISLDDLADAKVLTVDFYKDKTVAVHVILDGKTPFRTVTNTYLSNGDTIVKTDDTKAVLAVLQGAKAIVTTQTKEIIEAFGADVPAEISLFNADKTARVHDMSLIAYLLDPTRTNYGYLYLTERFSVPSIASGSVDVECVSMVKALLAMNEAACESARREELWSLYETIELPLIHTLVVMEKNGIYIDTEKLAETTTRFKEELAQVQQEIYELAGENFNINSPKQLGV
;
A
#
# COMPACT_ATOMS: atom_id res chain seq x y z
N MET A 1 18.14 16.48 14.54
CA MET A 1 18.61 15.10 14.76
C MET A 1 18.57 14.40 13.42
N LYS A 2 19.68 13.82 12.97
CA LYS A 2 19.73 13.05 11.72
C LYS A 2 19.02 11.70 11.90
N LYS A 3 18.54 11.14 10.78
CA LYS A 3 17.78 9.89 10.79
C LYS A 3 18.47 8.85 9.91
N LEU A 4 18.81 7.70 10.49
CA LEU A 4 19.26 6.51 9.77
C LEU A 4 18.12 5.50 9.72
N MET A 5 17.58 5.24 8.53
CA MET A 5 16.57 4.22 8.28
C MET A 5 17.26 2.90 7.90
N ILE A 6 17.03 1.86 8.69
CA ILE A 6 17.54 0.51 8.40
C ILE A 6 16.34 -0.45 8.22
N ILE A 7 16.36 -1.19 7.13
CA ILE A 7 15.21 -1.98 6.67
C ILE A 7 15.54 -3.46 6.70
N ASP A 8 14.68 -4.26 7.29
CA ASP A 8 14.64 -5.71 7.12
C ASP A 8 14.12 -6.04 5.71
N GLY A 9 15.05 -6.24 4.80
CA GLY A 9 14.76 -6.49 3.39
C GLY A 9 14.02 -7.79 3.15
N SER A 10 14.39 -8.84 3.88
CA SER A 10 13.76 -10.16 3.79
C SER A 10 12.29 -10.08 4.22
N SER A 11 12.01 -9.52 5.39
CA SER A 11 10.66 -9.39 5.92
C SER A 11 9.75 -8.55 5.02
N LEU A 12 10.24 -7.38 4.55
CA LEU A 12 9.46 -6.53 3.67
C LEU A 12 9.18 -7.18 2.30
N LEU A 13 10.16 -7.90 1.74
CA LEU A 13 10.00 -8.58 0.45
C LEU A 13 8.97 -9.72 0.53
N PHE A 14 9.03 -10.56 1.57
CA PHE A 14 8.02 -11.58 1.84
C PHE A 14 6.63 -10.95 1.96
N ARG A 15 6.52 -9.88 2.74
CA ARG A 15 5.26 -9.18 2.93
C ARG A 15 4.69 -8.64 1.63
N ALA A 16 5.52 -7.99 0.82
CA ALA A 16 5.14 -7.47 -0.50
C ALA A 16 4.62 -8.57 -1.42
N PHE A 17 5.29 -9.73 -1.42
CA PHE A 17 4.90 -10.87 -2.23
C PHE A 17 3.48 -11.37 -1.92
N PHE A 18 3.15 -11.52 -0.63
CA PHE A 18 1.83 -12.01 -0.22
C PHE A 18 0.74 -10.94 -0.21
N ALA A 19 1.10 -9.65 -0.21
CA ALA A 19 0.14 -8.56 -0.21
C ALA A 19 -0.39 -8.20 -1.61
N LEU A 20 0.34 -8.54 -2.66
CA LEU A 20 -0.01 -8.19 -4.04
C LEU A 20 -0.33 -9.43 -4.88
N PRO A 21 -1.24 -9.31 -5.85
CA PRO A 21 -1.46 -10.38 -6.82
C PRO A 21 -0.20 -10.61 -7.64
N PRO A 22 -0.05 -11.79 -8.29
CA PRO A 22 1.07 -12.07 -9.16
C PRO A 22 1.20 -11.02 -10.28
N LEU A 23 2.35 -10.36 -10.36
CA LEU A 23 2.73 -9.44 -11.42
C LEU A 23 3.97 -10.02 -12.13
N LYS A 24 4.05 -9.82 -13.44
CA LYS A 24 5.18 -10.24 -14.26
C LYS A 24 5.62 -9.13 -15.20
N SER A 25 6.92 -9.03 -15.43
CA SER A 25 7.46 -8.17 -16.49
C SER A 25 7.04 -8.65 -17.88
N ALA A 26 7.28 -7.86 -18.91
CA ALA A 26 7.05 -8.25 -20.30
C ALA A 26 7.83 -9.52 -20.72
N LEU A 27 8.93 -9.83 -20.03
CA LEU A 27 9.74 -11.03 -20.22
C LEU A 27 9.26 -12.23 -19.37
N GLY A 28 8.16 -12.09 -18.64
CA GLY A 28 7.59 -13.16 -17.82
C GLY A 28 8.21 -13.31 -16.43
N THR A 29 9.17 -12.46 -16.04
CA THR A 29 9.81 -12.47 -14.71
C THR A 29 8.80 -12.03 -13.63
N PRO A 30 8.62 -12.79 -12.53
CA PRO A 30 7.80 -12.36 -11.41
C PRO A 30 8.34 -11.07 -10.79
N THR A 31 7.48 -10.07 -10.52
CA THR A 31 7.88 -8.73 -10.08
C THR A 31 7.01 -8.13 -8.98
N ASN A 32 5.96 -8.84 -8.52
CA ASN A 32 5.03 -8.33 -7.52
C ASN A 32 5.69 -7.96 -6.19
N ALA A 33 6.63 -8.78 -5.70
CA ALA A 33 7.34 -8.50 -4.46
C ALA A 33 8.23 -7.26 -4.57
N VAL A 34 8.97 -7.12 -5.69
CA VAL A 34 9.82 -5.96 -5.95
C VAL A 34 8.98 -4.68 -6.07
N TYR A 35 7.88 -4.74 -6.82
CA TYR A 35 6.94 -3.61 -6.95
C TYR A 35 6.37 -3.18 -5.60
N GLY A 36 5.91 -4.14 -4.80
CA GLY A 36 5.36 -3.86 -3.47
C GLY A 36 6.40 -3.31 -2.50
N PHE A 37 7.62 -3.85 -2.53
CA PHE A 37 8.75 -3.36 -1.74
C PHE A 37 9.06 -1.89 -2.06
N LEU A 38 9.19 -1.55 -3.33
CA LEU A 38 9.46 -0.17 -3.78
C LEU A 38 8.32 0.78 -3.40
N THR A 39 7.07 0.33 -3.47
CA THR A 39 5.92 1.12 -3.03
C THR A 39 5.97 1.42 -1.53
N MET A 40 6.35 0.42 -0.70
CA MET A 40 6.58 0.63 0.73
C MET A 40 7.75 1.57 0.98
N LEU A 41 8.85 1.40 0.25
CA LEU A 41 10.04 2.22 0.37
C LEU A 41 9.75 3.70 0.10
N ILE A 42 9.01 4.01 -0.98
CA ILE A 42 8.57 5.38 -1.29
C ILE A 42 7.80 5.97 -0.12
N LYS A 43 6.83 5.22 0.42
CA LYS A 43 6.03 5.69 1.55
C LYS A 43 6.86 5.94 2.80
N LEU A 44 7.82 5.06 3.09
CA LEU A 44 8.77 5.25 4.20
C LEU A 44 9.58 6.53 4.05
N TYR A 45 10.03 6.83 2.83
CA TYR A 45 10.71 8.09 2.55
C TYR A 45 9.82 9.30 2.79
N GLU A 46 8.56 9.26 2.32
CA GLU A 46 7.57 10.34 2.51
C GLU A 46 7.29 10.58 4.00
N GLU A 47 7.18 9.53 4.82
CA GLU A 47 6.83 9.63 6.25
C GLU A 47 8.03 9.93 7.13
N ILE A 48 9.18 9.32 6.88
CA ILE A 48 10.36 9.38 7.73
C ILE A 48 11.30 10.50 7.31
N ASN A 49 11.46 10.72 5.99
CA ASN A 49 12.45 11.61 5.40
C ASN A 49 13.87 11.35 5.97
N PRO A 50 14.48 10.17 5.66
CA PRO A 50 15.76 9.78 6.24
C PRO A 50 16.93 10.52 5.61
N ASP A 51 17.98 10.81 6.42
CA ASP A 51 19.28 11.32 5.93
C ASP A 51 20.16 10.19 5.39
N TYR A 52 19.97 8.97 5.91
CA TYR A 52 20.77 7.77 5.63
C TYR A 52 19.87 6.54 5.52
N ILE A 53 20.24 5.59 4.65
CA ILE A 53 19.47 4.35 4.47
C ILE A 53 20.38 3.15 4.24
N ALA A 54 19.99 2.02 4.84
CA ALA A 54 20.55 0.70 4.55
C ALA A 54 19.44 -0.36 4.54
N VAL A 55 19.63 -1.43 3.78
CA VAL A 55 18.72 -2.57 3.75
C VAL A 55 19.51 -3.85 4.02
N ALA A 56 19.11 -4.58 5.06
CA ALA A 56 19.73 -5.85 5.46
C ALA A 56 18.95 -7.03 4.90
N PHE A 57 19.66 -8.04 4.39
CA PHE A 57 19.07 -9.30 3.94
C PHE A 57 19.78 -10.47 4.62
N ASP A 58 19.05 -11.59 4.77
CA ASP A 58 19.62 -12.85 5.18
C ASP A 58 20.47 -13.45 4.07
N LYS A 59 21.70 -13.89 4.39
CA LYS A 59 22.61 -14.56 3.46
C LYS A 59 22.57 -16.07 3.63
N GLY A 60 21.45 -16.69 3.29
CA GLY A 60 21.29 -18.13 3.38
C GLY A 60 20.67 -18.62 4.69
N ARG A 61 20.69 -19.94 4.90
CA ARG A 61 20.01 -20.59 6.05
C ARG A 61 20.98 -21.03 7.16
N GLN A 62 22.28 -21.10 6.86
CA GLN A 62 23.28 -21.47 7.85
C GLN A 62 23.74 -20.25 8.63
N THR A 63 23.39 -20.24 9.92
CA THR A 63 23.75 -19.17 10.85
C THR A 63 24.27 -19.80 12.15
N PHE A 64 24.91 -19.02 13.01
CA PHE A 64 25.33 -19.50 14.32
C PHE A 64 24.18 -20.12 15.15
N ARG A 65 22.92 -19.68 14.92
CA ARG A 65 21.73 -20.25 15.57
C ARG A 65 21.45 -21.68 15.09
N THR A 66 21.62 -21.95 13.79
CA THR A 66 21.45 -23.32 13.26
C THR A 66 22.59 -24.26 13.69
N GLU A 67 23.78 -23.71 13.98
CA GLU A 67 24.88 -24.47 14.59
C GLU A 67 24.60 -24.79 16.07
N MET A 68 23.99 -23.86 16.80
CA MET A 68 23.60 -23.99 18.21
C MET A 68 22.42 -24.96 18.37
N TYR A 69 21.43 -24.88 17.48
CA TYR A 69 20.23 -25.68 17.50
C TYR A 69 19.79 -26.06 16.08
N SER A 70 20.03 -27.29 15.67
CA SER A 70 19.84 -27.76 14.28
C SER A 70 18.39 -27.69 13.80
N GLU A 71 17.42 -27.64 14.72
CA GLU A 71 15.98 -27.52 14.39
C GLU A 71 15.50 -26.08 14.30
N TYR A 72 16.36 -25.09 14.58
CA TYR A 72 16.02 -23.66 14.46
C TYR A 72 15.52 -23.33 13.05
N LYS A 73 14.34 -22.72 12.95
CA LYS A 73 13.63 -22.43 11.68
C LYS A 73 13.40 -23.65 10.76
N GLY A 74 13.60 -24.88 11.29
CA GLY A 74 13.46 -26.13 10.52
C GLY A 74 12.03 -26.41 10.03
N ASN A 75 11.04 -25.83 10.67
CA ASN A 75 9.62 -25.92 10.30
C ASN A 75 9.19 -24.90 9.23
N ARG A 76 10.06 -23.94 8.84
CA ARG A 76 9.73 -22.94 7.83
C ARG A 76 9.73 -23.57 6.43
N PRO A 77 8.64 -23.39 5.64
CA PRO A 77 8.61 -23.88 4.27
C PRO A 77 9.65 -23.13 3.42
N ASP A 78 10.00 -23.73 2.29
CA ASP A 78 10.83 -23.04 1.29
C ASP A 78 10.10 -21.81 0.73
N ALA A 79 10.89 -20.78 0.37
CA ALA A 79 10.34 -19.62 -0.30
C ALA A 79 9.65 -20.03 -1.62
N PRO A 80 8.46 -19.47 -1.93
CA PRO A 80 7.76 -19.72 -3.19
C PRO A 80 8.68 -19.58 -4.41
N GLU A 81 8.48 -20.41 -5.43
CA GLU A 81 9.30 -20.40 -6.63
C GLU A 81 9.35 -19.03 -7.31
N ASP A 82 8.19 -18.34 -7.39
CA ASP A 82 8.08 -17.00 -7.97
C ASP A 82 8.72 -15.90 -7.08
N LEU A 83 8.96 -16.15 -5.80
CA LEU A 83 9.62 -15.19 -4.91
C LEU A 83 11.15 -15.27 -4.97
N ARG A 84 11.72 -16.49 -5.14
CA ARG A 84 13.16 -16.69 -5.11
C ARG A 84 13.94 -15.75 -6.04
N PRO A 85 13.60 -15.60 -7.34
CA PRO A 85 14.31 -14.69 -8.23
C PRO A 85 14.16 -13.22 -7.84
N GLN A 86 13.12 -12.87 -7.09
CA GLN A 86 12.87 -11.48 -6.69
C GLN A 86 13.80 -10.99 -5.57
N PHE A 87 14.46 -11.89 -4.82
CA PHE A 87 15.49 -11.49 -3.86
C PHE A 87 16.71 -10.86 -4.54
N THR A 88 17.25 -11.50 -5.56
CA THR A 88 18.35 -10.92 -6.33
C THR A 88 17.91 -9.64 -7.04
N LEU A 89 16.72 -9.68 -7.62
CA LEU A 89 16.18 -8.55 -8.38
C LEU A 89 16.00 -7.29 -7.51
N ILE A 90 15.46 -7.43 -6.29
CA ILE A 90 15.32 -6.27 -5.39
C ILE A 90 16.68 -5.71 -4.95
N GLN A 91 17.66 -6.57 -4.69
CA GLN A 91 19.00 -6.12 -4.34
C GLN A 91 19.65 -5.33 -5.48
N ASP A 92 19.49 -5.79 -6.73
CA ASP A 92 20.01 -5.08 -7.92
C ASP A 92 19.30 -3.72 -8.08
N VAL A 93 17.99 -3.67 -7.87
CA VAL A 93 17.23 -2.42 -7.89
C VAL A 93 17.66 -1.46 -6.79
N LEU A 94 17.86 -1.95 -5.56
CA LEU A 94 18.31 -1.12 -4.43
C LEU A 94 19.72 -0.56 -4.68
N LYS A 95 20.63 -1.37 -5.22
CA LYS A 95 21.98 -0.92 -5.60
C LYS A 95 21.94 0.13 -6.70
N ALA A 96 21.09 -0.05 -7.72
CA ALA A 96 20.87 0.97 -8.76
C ALA A 96 20.31 2.28 -8.20
N LEU A 97 19.50 2.21 -7.13
CA LEU A 97 19.00 3.36 -6.38
C LEU A 97 20.05 3.95 -5.40
N GLY A 98 21.29 3.47 -5.42
CA GLY A 98 22.35 3.95 -4.53
C GLY A 98 22.10 3.61 -3.05
N ILE A 99 21.29 2.61 -2.77
CA ILE A 99 20.98 2.17 -1.40
C ILE A 99 21.97 1.07 -1.00
N CYS A 100 22.57 1.23 0.19
CA CYS A 100 23.46 0.23 0.75
C CYS A 100 22.71 -1.05 1.10
N VAL A 101 23.07 -2.16 0.45
CA VAL A 101 22.55 -3.50 0.73
C VAL A 101 23.59 -4.29 1.51
N ILE A 102 23.18 -4.85 2.65
CA ILE A 102 24.07 -5.54 3.58
C ILE A 102 23.62 -6.99 3.75
N GLU A 103 24.59 -7.90 3.61
CA GLU A 103 24.44 -9.33 3.87
C GLU A 103 25.72 -9.83 4.55
N GLU A 104 25.57 -10.59 5.62
CA GLU A 104 26.72 -11.15 6.35
C GLU A 104 26.59 -12.67 6.49
N GLU A 105 27.65 -13.38 6.19
CA GLU A 105 27.66 -14.84 6.24
C GLU A 105 27.64 -15.34 7.70
N GLY A 106 26.77 -16.29 8.00
CA GLY A 106 26.63 -16.84 9.36
C GLY A 106 25.72 -16.03 10.29
N PHE A 107 25.17 -14.89 9.83
CA PHE A 107 24.27 -14.03 10.59
C PHE A 107 22.95 -13.84 9.85
N GLU A 108 21.94 -13.41 10.59
CA GLU A 108 20.63 -13.05 10.06
C GLU A 108 20.51 -11.54 9.86
N GLY A 109 19.54 -11.11 9.03
CA GLY A 109 19.25 -9.70 8.82
C GLY A 109 19.02 -8.95 10.13
N ASP A 110 18.33 -9.57 11.08
CA ASP A 110 18.06 -8.99 12.40
C ASP A 110 19.35 -8.67 13.19
N ASP A 111 20.38 -9.51 13.07
CA ASP A 111 21.68 -9.28 13.74
C ASP A 111 22.41 -8.07 13.13
N ILE A 112 22.28 -7.89 11.81
CA ILE A 112 22.77 -6.70 11.12
C ILE A 112 22.03 -5.46 11.61
N LEU A 113 20.68 -5.50 11.67
CA LEU A 113 19.86 -4.40 12.19
C LEU A 113 20.23 -4.04 13.62
N GLY A 114 20.37 -5.04 14.50
CA GLY A 114 20.76 -4.86 15.89
C GLY A 114 22.15 -4.22 16.04
N SER A 115 23.12 -4.70 15.27
CA SER A 115 24.50 -4.19 15.32
C SER A 115 24.62 -2.77 14.76
N LEU A 116 23.93 -2.44 13.66
CA LEU A 116 23.86 -1.09 13.12
C LEU A 116 23.15 -0.13 14.09
N SER A 117 22.04 -0.58 14.68
CA SER A 117 21.26 0.20 15.64
C SER A 117 22.12 0.59 16.85
N LYS A 118 22.85 -0.36 17.42
CA LYS A 118 23.76 -0.11 18.55
C LYS A 118 24.96 0.76 18.16
N LYS A 119 25.50 0.57 16.95
CA LYS A 119 26.68 1.31 16.47
C LYS A 119 26.37 2.78 16.20
N PHE A 120 25.21 3.10 15.64
CA PHE A 120 24.88 4.43 15.15
C PHE A 120 23.82 5.17 15.97
N GLY A 121 23.06 4.49 16.84
CA GLY A 121 22.09 5.12 17.73
C GLY A 121 22.77 6.04 18.75
N ALA A 122 22.51 7.34 18.64
CA ALA A 122 23.13 8.39 19.46
C ALA A 122 22.21 9.62 19.55
N PRO A 123 22.43 10.55 20.49
CA PRO A 123 21.60 11.75 20.62
C PRO A 123 21.47 12.59 19.34
N GLU A 124 22.49 12.55 18.47
CA GLU A 124 22.50 13.24 17.18
C GLU A 124 21.95 12.40 16.02
N MET A 125 21.78 11.07 16.21
CA MET A 125 21.36 10.12 15.19
C MET A 125 20.24 9.21 15.69
N ALA A 126 19.02 9.41 15.21
CA ALA A 126 17.92 8.49 15.44
C ALA A 126 17.98 7.32 14.44
N VAL A 127 18.00 6.09 14.95
CA VAL A 127 17.91 4.89 14.11
C VAL A 127 16.45 4.43 14.04
N GLN A 128 15.97 4.19 12.84
CA GLN A 128 14.62 3.76 12.57
C GLN A 128 14.65 2.39 11.89
N ILE A 129 14.24 1.37 12.63
CA ILE A 129 14.28 -0.04 12.22
C ILE A 129 12.92 -0.39 11.61
N ILE A 130 12.92 -0.74 10.33
CA ILE A 130 11.70 -1.10 9.60
C ILE A 130 11.64 -2.61 9.43
N THR A 131 10.67 -3.26 10.05
CA THR A 131 10.54 -4.71 9.99
C THR A 131 9.07 -5.17 10.14
N GLY A 132 8.79 -6.41 9.81
CA GLY A 132 7.53 -7.10 10.15
C GLY A 132 7.65 -7.98 11.37
N ASP A 133 8.87 -8.15 11.91
CA ASP A 133 9.15 -9.08 13.01
C ASP A 133 9.17 -8.37 14.37
N ARG A 134 8.38 -8.90 15.30
CA ARG A 134 8.30 -8.38 16.68
C ARG A 134 9.54 -8.66 17.52
N ASP A 135 10.41 -9.55 17.06
CA ASP A 135 11.64 -9.85 17.77
C ASP A 135 12.56 -8.64 17.82
N ASN A 136 12.48 -7.80 16.80
CA ASN A 136 13.19 -6.52 16.76
C ASN A 136 12.74 -5.52 17.84
N LEU A 137 11.63 -5.76 18.55
CA LEU A 137 11.23 -4.91 19.69
C LEU A 137 12.27 -4.90 20.82
N GLN A 138 13.13 -5.90 20.91
CA GLN A 138 14.27 -5.93 21.83
C GLN A 138 15.32 -4.84 21.52
N LEU A 139 15.30 -4.26 20.30
CA LEU A 139 16.23 -3.22 19.84
C LEU A 139 15.74 -1.81 20.13
N VAL A 140 14.55 -1.63 20.70
CA VAL A 140 14.00 -0.31 21.05
C VAL A 140 14.84 0.32 22.16
N THR A 141 15.33 1.53 21.90
CA THR A 141 16.12 2.35 22.84
C THR A 141 15.68 3.82 22.79
N GLU A 142 16.32 4.69 23.54
CA GLU A 142 16.11 6.15 23.45
C GLU A 142 16.42 6.69 22.04
N HIS A 143 17.33 6.04 21.30
CA HIS A 143 17.82 6.49 19.99
C HIS A 143 17.44 5.54 18.85
N SER A 144 16.73 4.45 19.13
CA SER A 144 16.33 3.46 18.15
C SER A 144 14.85 3.13 18.30
N HIS A 145 14.07 3.40 17.26
CA HIS A 145 12.65 3.12 17.19
C HIS A 145 12.37 1.98 16.20
N VAL A 146 11.38 1.16 16.48
CA VAL A 146 10.98 0.06 15.61
C VAL A 146 9.64 0.40 14.95
N PHE A 147 9.62 0.37 13.62
CA PHE A 147 8.44 0.55 12.80
C PHE A 147 7.94 -0.83 12.33
N LEU A 148 6.91 -1.33 13.01
CA LEU A 148 6.30 -2.62 12.68
C LEU A 148 5.24 -2.47 11.60
N THR A 149 5.36 -3.24 10.54
CA THR A 149 4.34 -3.32 9.49
C THR A 149 3.10 -4.07 10.01
N LYS A 150 1.89 -3.46 9.89
CA LYS A 150 0.62 -4.06 10.34
C LYS A 150 -0.09 -4.83 9.21
N LYS A 151 -1.10 -4.26 8.57
CA LYS A 151 -1.84 -4.90 7.46
C LYS A 151 -1.52 -4.23 6.13
N GLY A 152 -1.35 -5.05 5.07
CA GLY A 152 -1.04 -4.54 3.74
C GLY A 152 0.36 -3.94 3.65
N ILE A 153 0.57 -3.04 2.69
CA ILE A 153 1.87 -2.41 2.40
C ILE A 153 1.99 -0.99 2.95
N SER A 154 0.97 -0.47 3.67
CA SER A 154 0.89 0.94 4.00
C SER A 154 0.62 1.28 5.46
N ASP A 155 0.40 0.29 6.33
CA ASP A 155 0.06 0.56 7.74
C ASP A 155 1.21 0.12 8.65
N MET A 156 1.82 1.09 9.36
CA MET A 156 2.94 0.88 10.25
C MET A 156 2.63 1.38 11.67
N LEU A 157 3.26 0.74 12.66
CA LEU A 157 3.22 1.13 14.05
C LEU A 157 4.62 1.49 14.50
N GLU A 158 4.82 2.74 14.87
CA GLU A 158 6.06 3.16 15.55
C GLU A 158 6.03 2.72 17.01
N VAL A 159 7.05 1.97 17.41
CA VAL A 159 7.27 1.53 18.79
C VAL A 159 8.52 2.19 19.34
N THR A 160 8.34 2.89 20.45
CA THR A 160 9.36 3.64 21.18
C THR A 160 9.40 3.17 22.63
N LEU A 161 10.40 3.60 23.40
CA LEU A 161 10.41 3.34 24.85
C LEU A 161 9.16 3.87 25.55
N ASP A 162 8.65 5.03 25.10
CA ASP A 162 7.53 5.72 25.76
C ASP A 162 6.18 5.01 25.57
N ASN A 163 6.00 4.30 24.44
CA ASN A 163 4.71 3.67 24.13
C ASN A 163 4.72 2.13 24.21
N MET A 164 5.91 1.51 24.32
CA MET A 164 6.01 0.05 24.25
C MET A 164 5.29 -0.65 25.41
N GLU A 165 5.40 -0.11 26.62
CA GLU A 165 4.75 -0.72 27.79
C GLU A 165 3.22 -0.60 27.71
N GLU A 166 2.68 0.50 27.15
CA GLU A 166 1.24 0.64 26.89
C GLU A 166 0.77 -0.34 25.81
N LEU A 167 1.57 -0.55 24.76
CA LEU A 167 1.20 -1.39 23.61
C LEU A 167 1.31 -2.90 23.90
N TYR A 168 2.30 -3.32 24.70
CA TYR A 168 2.66 -4.73 24.87
C TYR A 168 2.62 -5.20 26.33
N GLY A 169 2.59 -4.29 27.30
CA GLY A 169 2.62 -4.61 28.74
C GLY A 169 4.02 -4.88 29.30
N TYR A 170 5.07 -4.67 28.49
CA TYR A 170 6.47 -4.86 28.90
C TYR A 170 7.43 -3.99 28.07
N GLY A 171 8.63 -3.76 28.58
CA GLY A 171 9.70 -3.02 27.90
C GLY A 171 10.59 -3.91 27.01
N PRO A 172 11.55 -3.31 26.27
CA PRO A 172 12.43 -4.01 25.33
C PRO A 172 13.28 -5.11 26.00
N ASP A 173 13.72 -4.88 27.22
CA ASP A 173 14.52 -5.79 28.04
C ASP A 173 13.81 -7.10 28.40
N LYS A 174 12.50 -7.15 28.28
CA LYS A 174 11.69 -8.32 28.58
C LYS A 174 11.38 -9.19 27.35
N VAL A 175 11.60 -8.70 26.12
CA VAL A 175 11.25 -9.43 24.88
C VAL A 175 11.94 -10.80 24.85
N ILE A 176 13.26 -10.85 25.06
CA ILE A 176 14.04 -12.09 25.06
C ILE A 176 13.70 -12.99 26.25
N GLU A 177 13.43 -12.41 27.40
CA GLU A 177 13.05 -13.15 28.61
C GLU A 177 11.68 -13.83 28.45
N MET A 178 10.75 -13.16 27.79
CA MET A 178 9.46 -13.73 27.42
C MET A 178 9.63 -14.91 26.46
N LYS A 179 10.45 -14.73 25.41
CA LYS A 179 10.74 -15.78 24.43
C LYS A 179 11.51 -16.97 25.02
N ALA A 180 12.38 -16.72 25.99
CA ALA A 180 13.07 -17.77 26.73
C ALA A 180 12.08 -18.77 27.39
N LEU A 181 11.00 -18.25 27.97
CA LEU A 181 9.99 -19.05 28.66
C LEU A 181 8.92 -19.61 27.72
N MET A 182 8.34 -18.79 26.84
CA MET A 182 7.22 -19.23 26.00
C MET A 182 7.66 -19.91 24.70
N GLY A 183 8.92 -19.74 24.29
CA GLY A 183 9.42 -20.17 22.99
C GLY A 183 8.86 -19.33 21.84
N ASP A 184 9.16 -19.75 20.62
CA ASP A 184 8.59 -19.22 19.40
C ASP A 184 8.34 -20.32 18.38
N SER A 185 7.07 -20.57 18.08
CA SER A 185 6.68 -21.61 17.11
C SER A 185 7.01 -21.24 15.66
N SER A 186 7.16 -19.94 15.32
CA SER A 186 7.52 -19.50 13.98
C SER A 186 8.98 -19.78 13.65
N ASP A 187 9.85 -19.71 14.67
CA ASP A 187 11.29 -19.96 14.55
C ASP A 187 11.72 -21.30 15.12
N ASN A 188 10.73 -22.09 15.55
CA ASN A 188 10.97 -23.37 16.20
C ASN A 188 11.87 -23.27 17.45
N ILE A 189 11.71 -22.19 18.21
CA ILE A 189 12.37 -21.98 19.50
C ILE A 189 11.54 -22.69 20.56
N PRO A 190 12.13 -23.66 21.31
CA PRO A 190 11.35 -24.59 22.14
C PRO A 190 10.67 -23.94 23.35
N GLY A 191 11.32 -23.00 24.03
CA GLY A 191 10.84 -22.47 25.30
C GLY A 191 10.69 -23.55 26.39
N VAL A 192 9.83 -23.27 27.37
CA VAL A 192 9.41 -24.25 28.37
C VAL A 192 8.05 -24.83 27.98
N PRO A 193 7.95 -26.11 27.65
CA PRO A 193 6.71 -26.72 27.16
C PRO A 193 5.52 -26.47 28.11
N GLY A 194 4.45 -25.87 27.54
CA GLY A 194 3.23 -25.52 28.27
C GLY A 194 3.30 -24.25 29.09
N VAL A 195 4.32 -23.42 28.88
CA VAL A 195 4.38 -22.02 29.31
C VAL A 195 4.01 -21.14 28.12
N GLY A 196 2.85 -20.51 28.17
CA GLY A 196 2.41 -19.56 27.14
C GLY A 196 2.65 -18.12 27.56
N GLU A 197 2.37 -17.18 26.65
CA GLU A 197 2.61 -15.74 26.79
C GLU A 197 2.13 -15.16 28.13
N LYS A 198 0.90 -15.46 28.56
CA LYS A 198 0.35 -14.96 29.85
C LYS A 198 1.14 -15.45 31.07
N THR A 199 1.61 -16.69 31.05
CA THR A 199 2.39 -17.24 32.14
C THR A 199 3.80 -16.69 32.13
N ALA A 200 4.42 -16.58 30.96
CA ALA A 200 5.73 -15.97 30.80
C ALA A 200 5.70 -14.50 31.26
N LEU A 201 4.72 -13.71 30.80
CA LEU A 201 4.56 -12.31 31.21
C LEU A 201 4.42 -12.19 32.73
N LYS A 202 3.59 -13.03 33.36
CA LYS A 202 3.44 -13.03 34.83
C LYS A 202 4.77 -13.27 35.52
N LEU A 203 5.51 -14.31 35.10
CA LEU A 203 6.79 -14.67 35.71
C LEU A 203 7.83 -13.55 35.52
N ILE A 204 7.95 -13.01 34.32
CA ILE A 204 8.94 -11.94 34.04
C ILE A 204 8.54 -10.62 34.72
N THR A 205 7.26 -10.32 34.85
CA THR A 205 6.82 -9.15 35.61
C THR A 205 7.13 -9.29 37.11
N GLU A 206 6.95 -10.51 37.68
CA GLU A 206 7.14 -10.77 39.11
C GLU A 206 8.63 -10.89 39.48
N TYR A 207 9.44 -11.57 38.67
CA TYR A 207 10.84 -11.90 38.99
C TYR A 207 11.87 -11.12 38.17
N GLY A 208 11.48 -10.45 37.11
CA GLY A 208 12.34 -9.55 36.31
C GLY A 208 13.05 -10.23 35.14
N ASN A 209 13.75 -11.34 35.32
CA ASN A 209 14.51 -12.07 34.30
C ASN A 209 14.54 -13.57 34.56
N LEU A 210 15.07 -14.33 33.61
CA LEU A 210 15.11 -15.78 33.63
C LEU A 210 15.88 -16.34 34.85
N GLU A 211 17.02 -15.73 35.18
CA GLU A 211 17.85 -16.12 36.34
C GLU A 211 17.03 -16.02 37.63
N SER A 212 16.39 -14.88 37.86
CA SER A 212 15.58 -14.64 39.04
C SER A 212 14.36 -15.57 39.13
N VAL A 213 13.75 -15.94 38.01
CA VAL A 213 12.68 -16.95 37.96
C VAL A 213 13.20 -18.28 38.52
N TYR A 214 14.41 -18.70 38.16
CA TYR A 214 15.00 -19.96 38.64
C TYR A 214 15.58 -19.85 40.04
N GLU A 215 16.04 -18.69 40.48
CA GLU A 215 16.45 -18.46 41.90
C GLU A 215 15.27 -18.57 42.85
N HIS A 216 14.08 -18.11 42.43
CA HIS A 216 12.85 -18.13 43.20
C HIS A 216 11.91 -19.30 42.80
N ILE A 217 12.44 -20.35 42.19
CA ILE A 217 11.63 -21.46 41.66
C ILE A 217 10.73 -22.08 42.74
N GLU A 218 11.16 -22.09 44.02
CA GLU A 218 10.39 -22.63 45.14
C GLU A 218 9.16 -21.78 45.49
N ASP A 219 9.19 -20.48 45.20
CA ASP A 219 8.11 -19.52 45.49
C ASP A 219 7.01 -19.53 44.41
N ILE A 220 7.30 -20.10 43.23
CA ILE A 220 6.35 -20.17 42.14
C ILE A 220 5.17 -21.07 42.48
N SER A 221 3.97 -20.51 42.36
CA SER A 221 2.72 -21.24 42.59
C SER A 221 2.38 -22.20 41.44
N GLY A 222 1.92 -23.40 41.79
CA GLY A 222 1.49 -24.40 40.81
C GLY A 222 2.54 -25.51 40.60
N LYS A 223 2.29 -26.68 41.18
CA LYS A 223 3.21 -27.84 41.15
C LYS A 223 3.65 -28.21 39.71
N LYS A 224 2.70 -28.28 38.78
CA LYS A 224 2.99 -28.64 37.38
C LYS A 224 3.84 -27.58 36.65
N LEU A 225 3.63 -26.31 36.95
CA LEU A 225 4.42 -25.22 36.34
C LEU A 225 5.87 -25.30 36.86
N LYS A 226 6.04 -25.46 38.17
CA LYS A 226 7.36 -25.61 38.79
C LYS A 226 8.12 -26.81 38.21
N GLU A 227 7.48 -27.96 38.14
CA GLU A 227 8.08 -29.18 37.56
C GLU A 227 8.56 -28.92 36.11
N ARG A 228 7.71 -28.33 35.28
CA ARG A 228 8.07 -27.99 33.88
C ARG A 228 9.25 -27.02 33.78
N LEU A 229 9.26 -25.98 34.60
CA LEU A 229 10.37 -25.01 34.62
C LEU A 229 11.68 -25.71 35.02
N VAL A 230 11.66 -26.56 36.07
CA VAL A 230 12.86 -27.29 36.54
C VAL A 230 13.37 -28.28 35.47
N GLU A 231 12.47 -29.06 34.88
CA GLU A 231 12.80 -30.09 33.88
C GLU A 231 13.33 -29.49 32.58
N ASN A 232 12.91 -28.28 32.22
CA ASN A 232 13.26 -27.64 30.94
C ASN A 232 14.14 -26.40 31.13
N LYS A 233 14.88 -26.30 32.23
CA LYS A 233 15.75 -25.16 32.50
C LYS A 233 16.74 -24.90 31.37
N GLU A 234 17.43 -25.91 30.86
CA GLU A 234 18.41 -25.80 29.81
C GLU A 234 17.76 -25.32 28.49
N LEU A 235 16.54 -25.79 28.19
CA LEU A 235 15.80 -25.34 27.01
C LEU A 235 15.38 -23.86 27.12
N ALA A 236 15.06 -23.38 28.30
CA ALA A 236 14.73 -21.96 28.50
C ALA A 236 15.95 -21.07 28.23
N PHE A 237 17.13 -21.44 28.75
CA PHE A 237 18.36 -20.68 28.49
C PHE A 237 18.79 -20.76 27.02
N LEU A 238 18.71 -21.93 26.38
CA LEU A 238 18.93 -22.08 24.95
C LEU A 238 17.98 -21.21 24.14
N SER A 239 16.69 -21.19 24.50
CA SER A 239 15.69 -20.39 23.83
C SER A 239 15.96 -18.89 23.94
N ARG A 240 16.49 -18.43 25.08
CA ARG A 240 16.94 -17.05 25.23
C ARG A 240 18.11 -16.72 24.29
N GLU A 241 19.10 -17.59 24.20
CA GLU A 241 20.24 -17.41 23.30
C GLU A 241 19.78 -17.35 21.83
N LEU A 242 18.88 -18.25 21.42
CA LEU A 242 18.32 -18.27 20.07
C LEU A 242 17.49 -17.02 19.73
N ALA A 243 16.71 -16.50 20.71
CA ALA A 243 15.88 -15.32 20.55
C ALA A 243 16.65 -13.99 20.61
N THR A 244 17.89 -14.03 21.12
CA THR A 244 18.70 -12.81 21.28
C THR A 244 19.29 -12.38 19.95
N ILE A 245 18.96 -11.14 19.53
CA ILE A 245 19.56 -10.49 18.37
C ILE A 245 20.98 -10.03 18.74
N LYS A 246 21.96 -10.37 17.89
CA LYS A 246 23.34 -9.95 18.07
C LYS A 246 23.47 -8.46 17.75
N THR A 247 24.08 -7.72 18.67
CA THR A 247 24.27 -6.26 18.53
C THR A 247 25.72 -5.82 18.55
N ASP A 248 26.65 -6.78 18.46
CA ASP A 248 28.09 -6.57 18.63
C ASP A 248 28.93 -7.10 17.45
N MET A 249 28.29 -7.23 16.27
CA MET A 249 29.02 -7.63 15.05
C MET A 249 30.03 -6.57 14.66
N GLU A 250 31.21 -6.99 14.23
CA GLU A 250 32.23 -6.10 13.68
C GLU A 250 31.89 -5.69 12.24
N LEU A 251 30.97 -4.74 12.10
CA LEU A 251 30.58 -4.20 10.80
C LEU A 251 31.50 -3.02 10.44
N SER A 252 32.17 -3.10 9.27
CA SER A 252 33.13 -2.09 8.81
C SER A 252 32.49 -0.80 8.27
N TYR A 253 31.15 -0.76 8.15
CA TYR A 253 30.41 0.38 7.58
C TYR A 253 30.56 1.65 8.41
N LYS A 254 30.61 2.79 7.70
CA LYS A 254 30.52 4.14 8.26
C LYS A 254 29.20 4.76 7.86
N VAL A 255 28.80 5.84 8.50
CA VAL A 255 27.53 6.51 8.21
C VAL A 255 27.49 7.07 6.78
N GLU A 256 28.63 7.46 6.23
CA GLU A 256 28.77 7.95 4.86
C GLU A 256 28.44 6.89 3.81
N ASP A 257 28.59 5.60 4.13
CA ASP A 257 28.27 4.48 3.24
C ASP A 257 26.74 4.33 3.06
N PHE A 258 25.95 5.00 3.90
CA PHE A 258 24.49 4.97 3.87
C PHE A 258 23.87 6.21 3.24
N VAL A 259 24.68 7.11 2.69
CA VAL A 259 24.21 8.24 1.90
C VAL A 259 23.68 7.69 0.59
N GLN A 260 22.38 7.85 0.38
CA GLN A 260 21.77 7.47 -0.88
C GLN A 260 22.12 8.48 -1.97
N ASN A 261 22.61 7.98 -3.08
CA ASN A 261 22.82 8.76 -4.29
C ASN A 261 22.67 7.87 -5.52
N PHE A 262 21.87 8.27 -6.50
CA PHE A 262 21.69 7.52 -7.74
C PHE A 262 21.52 8.45 -8.95
N HIS A 263 21.84 7.93 -10.13
CA HIS A 263 21.58 8.58 -11.41
C HIS A 263 20.31 7.99 -12.03
N THR A 264 19.36 8.83 -12.36
CA THR A 264 18.09 8.41 -12.98
C THR A 264 18.33 7.61 -14.27
N SER A 265 19.38 7.92 -15.03
CA SER A 265 19.78 7.18 -16.24
C SER A 265 20.17 5.71 -15.99
N GLU A 266 20.59 5.34 -14.80
CA GLU A 266 20.94 3.96 -14.44
C GLU A 266 19.71 3.16 -14.02
N VAL A 267 18.77 3.82 -13.35
CA VAL A 267 17.56 3.21 -12.81
C VAL A 267 16.48 3.01 -13.87
N GLN A 268 16.33 3.98 -14.77
CA GLN A 268 15.24 4.00 -15.76
C GLN A 268 15.21 2.76 -16.66
N PRO A 269 16.32 2.29 -17.30
CA PRO A 269 16.29 1.10 -18.16
C PRO A 269 15.92 -0.17 -17.40
N LEU A 270 16.33 -0.28 -16.13
CA LEU A 270 15.97 -1.38 -15.26
C LEU A 270 14.48 -1.39 -14.97
N PHE A 271 13.90 -0.25 -14.63
CA PHE A 271 12.48 -0.11 -14.33
C PHE A 271 11.60 -0.30 -15.57
N GLU A 272 12.03 0.13 -16.74
CA GLU A 272 11.36 -0.14 -18.01
C GLU A 272 11.31 -1.65 -18.29
N THR A 273 12.42 -2.36 -18.11
CA THR A 273 12.49 -3.82 -18.27
C THR A 273 11.57 -4.56 -17.30
N LEU A 274 11.40 -4.04 -16.09
CA LEU A 274 10.54 -4.60 -15.06
C LEU A 274 9.06 -4.19 -15.20
N GLY A 275 8.74 -3.25 -16.10
CA GLY A 275 7.41 -2.67 -16.25
C GLY A 275 7.05 -1.66 -15.16
N PHE A 276 8.04 -1.07 -14.48
CA PHE A 276 7.86 -0.13 -13.36
C PHE A 276 7.90 1.35 -13.77
N THR A 277 7.54 1.64 -15.01
CA THR A 277 7.56 3.00 -15.57
C THR A 277 6.88 4.05 -14.69
N LYS A 278 5.87 3.66 -13.91
CA LYS A 278 5.13 4.54 -13.00
C LYS A 278 5.84 4.81 -11.67
N LEU A 279 6.73 3.92 -11.22
CA LEU A 279 7.47 4.11 -9.98
C LEU A 279 8.65 5.06 -10.16
N THR A 280 9.23 5.11 -11.36
CA THR A 280 10.42 5.94 -11.65
C THR A 280 10.23 7.41 -11.29
N PRO A 281 9.19 8.12 -11.78
CA PRO A 281 8.98 9.52 -11.43
C PRO A 281 8.82 9.74 -9.93
N ARG A 282 8.05 8.87 -9.28
CA ARG A 282 7.79 8.99 -7.85
C ARG A 282 9.03 8.74 -7.00
N ILE A 283 9.86 7.78 -7.38
CA ILE A 283 11.14 7.51 -6.73
C ILE A 283 12.07 8.72 -6.86
N VAL A 284 12.21 9.29 -8.06
CA VAL A 284 13.04 10.48 -8.30
C VAL A 284 12.54 11.67 -7.46
N GLN A 285 11.24 11.88 -7.43
CA GLN A 285 10.63 12.97 -6.66
C GLN A 285 10.89 12.84 -5.16
N VAL A 286 10.76 11.62 -4.61
CA VAL A 286 10.79 11.38 -3.17
C VAL A 286 12.22 11.17 -2.65
N MET A 287 13.04 10.50 -3.43
CA MET A 287 14.38 10.06 -3.02
C MET A 287 15.52 10.95 -3.57
N GLY A 288 15.23 11.90 -4.45
CA GLY A 288 16.19 12.89 -4.94
C GLY A 288 17.30 12.28 -5.80
N GLY A 289 17.00 11.80 -7.01
CA GLY A 289 18.02 11.43 -7.99
C GLY A 289 18.67 12.66 -8.64
N GLU A 290 19.97 12.59 -8.98
CA GLU A 290 20.56 13.60 -9.88
C GLU A 290 19.87 13.52 -11.24
N GLU A 291 19.26 14.62 -11.68
CA GLU A 291 18.75 14.74 -13.04
C GLU A 291 19.94 14.63 -13.99
N ALA A 292 20.07 13.50 -14.68
CA ALA A 292 20.82 13.50 -15.91
C ALA A 292 20.15 14.54 -16.82
N ALA A 293 20.94 15.47 -17.37
CA ALA A 293 20.44 16.41 -18.36
C ALA A 293 19.87 15.60 -19.53
N PHE A 294 18.58 15.30 -19.48
CA PHE A 294 17.86 14.65 -20.56
C PHE A 294 17.86 15.63 -21.73
N GLY A 295 18.56 15.27 -22.78
CA GLY A 295 18.26 15.81 -24.09
C GLY A 295 16.82 15.45 -24.40
N ASP A 296 15.98 16.45 -24.36
CA ASP A 296 14.53 16.51 -24.58
C ASP A 296 13.93 15.32 -25.37
N PRO A 297 13.44 14.25 -24.71
CA PRO A 297 12.34 13.45 -25.17
C PRO A 297 11.11 14.03 -24.48
N GLY A 298 10.47 15.02 -25.08
CA GLY A 298 9.27 15.75 -24.64
C GLY A 298 8.91 15.50 -23.19
N SER A 299 9.51 16.28 -22.29
CA SER A 299 9.27 16.42 -20.87
C SER A 299 8.21 15.46 -20.29
N LEU A 300 8.61 14.35 -19.68
CA LEU A 300 7.74 13.51 -18.83
C LEU A 300 7.32 14.25 -17.53
N PHE A 301 7.90 15.40 -17.31
CA PHE A 301 7.50 16.42 -16.34
C PHE A 301 7.14 17.67 -17.13
N ALA A 302 5.92 17.69 -17.66
CA ALA A 302 5.32 18.99 -17.90
C ALA A 302 5.34 19.71 -16.55
N PRO A 303 5.90 20.92 -16.45
CA PRO A 303 5.90 21.67 -15.20
C PRO A 303 4.46 21.69 -14.68
N GLN A 304 4.27 21.45 -13.37
CA GLN A 304 2.98 21.75 -12.77
C GLN A 304 2.73 23.22 -13.11
N GLU A 305 1.76 23.49 -13.98
CA GLU A 305 1.32 24.86 -14.17
C GLU A 305 0.90 25.36 -12.79
N GLU A 306 1.49 26.47 -12.34
CA GLU A 306 0.96 27.18 -11.19
C GLU A 306 -0.48 27.57 -11.55
N ILE A 307 -1.45 26.84 -10.99
CA ILE A 307 -2.85 27.11 -11.21
C ILE A 307 -3.22 28.27 -10.30
N SER A 308 -3.37 29.43 -10.89
CA SER A 308 -3.98 30.58 -10.22
C SER A 308 -5.50 30.41 -10.19
N LEU A 309 -6.12 30.63 -9.03
CA LEU A 309 -7.59 30.74 -8.91
C LEU A 309 -8.12 32.00 -9.61
N ASP A 310 -7.25 32.93 -10.01
CA ASP A 310 -7.60 34.08 -10.85
C ASP A 310 -8.07 33.64 -12.26
N ASP A 311 -7.79 32.40 -12.67
CA ASP A 311 -8.30 31.79 -13.89
C ASP A 311 -9.82 31.46 -13.81
N LEU A 312 -10.42 31.45 -12.62
CA LEU A 312 -11.85 31.21 -12.43
C LEU A 312 -12.64 32.48 -12.74
N ALA A 313 -13.39 32.43 -13.82
CA ALA A 313 -14.31 33.50 -14.19
C ALA A 313 -15.64 33.43 -13.42
N ASP A 314 -16.33 34.58 -13.30
CA ASP A 314 -17.68 34.65 -12.73
C ASP A 314 -18.64 33.75 -13.55
N ALA A 315 -19.52 33.02 -12.85
CA ALA A 315 -20.57 32.17 -13.46
C ALA A 315 -21.46 32.91 -14.48
N LYS A 316 -21.56 34.23 -14.40
CA LYS A 316 -22.25 35.09 -15.40
C LYS A 316 -21.67 35.01 -16.80
N VAL A 317 -20.45 34.49 -16.94
CA VAL A 317 -19.78 34.28 -18.25
C VAL A 317 -20.38 33.08 -19.01
N LEU A 318 -21.18 32.22 -18.36
CA LEU A 318 -21.89 31.09 -18.98
C LEU A 318 -22.98 31.61 -19.94
N THR A 319 -22.57 32.05 -21.10
CA THR A 319 -23.44 32.53 -22.18
C THR A 319 -23.40 31.58 -23.37
N VAL A 320 -24.25 31.81 -24.39
CA VAL A 320 -24.23 31.00 -25.62
C VAL A 320 -22.84 30.99 -26.26
N ASP A 321 -22.09 32.08 -26.18
CA ASP A 321 -20.75 32.20 -26.75
C ASP A 321 -19.72 31.33 -26.01
N PHE A 322 -20.00 30.95 -24.76
CA PHE A 322 -19.12 30.05 -23.99
C PHE A 322 -19.01 28.66 -24.63
N TYR A 323 -20.06 28.11 -25.17
CA TYR A 323 -20.14 26.73 -25.65
C TYR A 323 -20.40 26.55 -27.14
N LYS A 324 -20.87 27.58 -27.85
CA LYS A 324 -21.24 27.48 -29.25
C LYS A 324 -20.03 27.10 -30.10
N ASP A 325 -20.17 25.99 -30.83
CA ASP A 325 -19.15 25.43 -31.71
C ASP A 325 -17.82 25.05 -31.01
N LYS A 326 -17.82 24.96 -29.66
CA LYS A 326 -16.63 24.64 -28.86
C LYS A 326 -16.73 23.25 -28.23
N THR A 327 -15.55 22.67 -27.97
CA THR A 327 -15.38 21.52 -27.09
C THR A 327 -15.34 22.02 -25.65
N VAL A 328 -16.12 21.41 -24.74
CA VAL A 328 -16.21 21.82 -23.34
C VAL A 328 -15.80 20.66 -22.43
N ALA A 329 -14.80 20.88 -21.60
CA ALA A 329 -14.48 19.97 -20.52
C ALA A 329 -15.39 20.21 -19.31
N VAL A 330 -15.80 19.12 -18.68
CA VAL A 330 -16.72 19.14 -17.52
C VAL A 330 -16.23 18.23 -16.43
N HIS A 331 -16.16 18.78 -15.22
CA HIS A 331 -15.95 18.02 -14.00
C HIS A 331 -17.01 18.41 -12.97
N VAL A 332 -17.68 17.42 -12.35
CA VAL A 332 -18.74 17.66 -11.36
C VAL A 332 -18.33 17.16 -9.97
N ILE A 333 -18.67 17.93 -8.95
CA ILE A 333 -18.60 17.48 -7.57
C ILE A 333 -19.98 16.97 -7.18
N LEU A 334 -20.03 15.76 -6.67
CA LEU A 334 -21.25 15.03 -6.38
C LEU A 334 -21.42 14.79 -4.89
N ASP A 335 -22.64 14.84 -4.41
CA ASP A 335 -23.05 14.38 -3.09
C ASP A 335 -24.04 13.22 -3.20
N GLY A 336 -24.07 12.35 -2.18
CA GLY A 336 -24.94 11.18 -2.16
C GLY A 336 -24.29 9.92 -2.74
N LYS A 337 -25.13 8.89 -2.92
CA LYS A 337 -24.72 7.56 -3.45
C LYS A 337 -25.55 7.21 -4.66
N THR A 338 -24.95 6.46 -5.58
CA THR A 338 -25.67 5.85 -6.71
C THR A 338 -26.92 5.09 -6.21
N PRO A 339 -28.08 5.25 -6.83
CA PRO A 339 -28.38 6.09 -8.00
C PRO A 339 -28.98 7.47 -7.66
N PHE A 340 -28.72 8.01 -6.47
CA PHE A 340 -29.36 9.24 -5.93
C PHE A 340 -28.36 10.37 -5.74
N ARG A 341 -27.34 10.45 -6.58
CA ARG A 341 -26.35 11.53 -6.52
C ARG A 341 -26.94 12.86 -6.97
N THR A 342 -26.44 13.94 -6.39
CA THR A 342 -26.76 15.32 -6.77
C THR A 342 -25.47 16.10 -7.06
N VAL A 343 -25.54 17.03 -8.01
CA VAL A 343 -24.43 17.91 -8.32
C VAL A 343 -24.40 19.06 -7.32
N THR A 344 -23.28 19.23 -6.63
CA THR A 344 -23.08 20.37 -5.72
C THR A 344 -22.33 21.52 -6.39
N ASN A 345 -21.37 21.22 -7.25
CA ASN A 345 -20.63 22.17 -8.05
C ASN A 345 -20.22 21.56 -9.39
N THR A 346 -20.11 22.39 -10.41
CA THR A 346 -19.60 22.03 -11.73
C THR A 346 -18.47 22.96 -12.13
N TYR A 347 -17.39 22.41 -12.65
CA TYR A 347 -16.30 23.13 -13.29
C TYR A 347 -16.37 22.89 -14.80
N LEU A 348 -16.33 23.97 -15.57
CA LEU A 348 -16.45 23.97 -17.02
C LEU A 348 -15.27 24.71 -17.62
N SER A 349 -14.68 24.18 -18.70
CA SER A 349 -13.65 24.86 -19.48
C SER A 349 -13.92 24.71 -20.97
N ASN A 350 -13.79 25.81 -21.71
CA ASN A 350 -13.84 25.82 -23.18
C ASN A 350 -12.46 26.06 -23.80
N GLY A 351 -11.40 25.98 -23.00
CA GLY A 351 -10.01 26.25 -23.36
C GLY A 351 -9.57 27.69 -23.10
N ASP A 352 -10.46 28.67 -23.24
CA ASP A 352 -10.15 30.10 -23.05
C ASP A 352 -10.54 30.57 -21.63
N THR A 353 -11.58 29.95 -21.05
CA THR A 353 -12.20 30.38 -19.79
C THR A 353 -12.59 29.18 -18.96
N ILE A 354 -12.40 29.26 -17.64
CA ILE A 354 -12.84 28.25 -16.68
C ILE A 354 -13.88 28.87 -15.76
N VAL A 355 -14.98 28.16 -15.51
CA VAL A 355 -16.08 28.61 -14.66
C VAL A 355 -16.43 27.55 -13.65
N LYS A 356 -16.63 27.97 -12.40
CA LYS A 356 -17.26 27.17 -11.33
C LYS A 356 -18.70 27.64 -11.13
N THR A 357 -19.66 26.73 -11.08
CA THR A 357 -21.08 27.08 -10.83
C THR A 357 -21.83 25.94 -10.15
N ASP A 358 -22.85 26.28 -9.36
CA ASP A 358 -23.88 25.41 -8.81
C ASP A 358 -25.21 25.50 -9.58
N ASP A 359 -25.31 26.40 -10.59
CA ASP A 359 -26.48 26.54 -11.44
C ASP A 359 -26.61 25.39 -12.44
N THR A 360 -27.31 24.36 -12.05
CA THR A 360 -27.54 23.16 -12.88
C THR A 360 -28.25 23.46 -14.19
N LYS A 361 -29.12 24.50 -14.25
CA LYS A 361 -29.78 24.89 -15.50
C LYS A 361 -28.79 25.51 -16.50
N ALA A 362 -27.92 26.39 -16.01
CA ALA A 362 -26.87 26.96 -16.84
C ALA A 362 -25.92 25.87 -17.35
N VAL A 363 -25.53 24.91 -16.50
CA VAL A 363 -24.73 23.75 -16.89
C VAL A 363 -25.41 22.94 -18.00
N LEU A 364 -26.70 22.60 -17.82
CA LEU A 364 -27.45 21.86 -18.85
C LEU A 364 -27.49 22.61 -20.19
N ALA A 365 -27.71 23.91 -20.18
CA ALA A 365 -27.69 24.72 -21.41
C ALA A 365 -26.33 24.63 -22.12
N VAL A 366 -25.22 24.68 -21.37
CA VAL A 366 -23.87 24.48 -21.91
C VAL A 366 -23.72 23.08 -22.49
N LEU A 367 -24.10 22.04 -21.75
CA LEU A 367 -23.98 20.64 -22.20
C LEU A 367 -24.83 20.34 -23.45
N GLN A 368 -26.01 20.96 -23.57
CA GLN A 368 -26.86 20.84 -24.76
C GLN A 368 -26.27 21.53 -25.99
N GLY A 369 -25.67 22.68 -25.81
CA GLY A 369 -25.17 23.54 -26.90
C GLY A 369 -23.73 23.25 -27.32
N ALA A 370 -22.91 22.57 -26.51
CA ALA A 370 -21.51 22.29 -26.84
C ALA A 370 -21.36 21.38 -28.06
N LYS A 371 -20.33 21.62 -28.88
CA LYS A 371 -19.99 20.79 -30.04
C LYS A 371 -19.52 19.40 -29.58
N ALA A 372 -18.67 19.36 -28.56
CA ALA A 372 -18.25 18.14 -27.89
C ALA A 372 -18.10 18.36 -26.38
N ILE A 373 -18.30 17.31 -25.60
CA ILE A 373 -18.19 17.30 -24.14
C ILE A 373 -17.07 16.34 -23.77
N VAL A 374 -16.11 16.79 -22.98
CA VAL A 374 -14.98 15.98 -22.50
C VAL A 374 -15.09 15.81 -20.99
N THR A 375 -15.12 14.58 -20.52
CA THR A 375 -15.28 14.28 -19.08
C THR A 375 -14.71 12.90 -18.75
N THR A 376 -14.64 12.57 -17.47
CA THR A 376 -14.43 11.22 -16.94
C THR A 376 -15.67 10.71 -16.21
N GLN A 377 -16.76 11.46 -16.23
CA GLN A 377 -17.91 11.27 -15.33
C GLN A 377 -19.25 11.26 -16.11
N THR A 378 -19.25 10.70 -17.32
CA THR A 378 -20.46 10.68 -18.18
C THR A 378 -21.63 10.01 -17.47
N LYS A 379 -21.40 8.86 -16.83
CA LYS A 379 -22.44 8.12 -16.10
C LYS A 379 -23.00 8.92 -14.94
N GLU A 380 -22.12 9.49 -14.13
CA GLU A 380 -22.46 10.30 -12.96
C GLU A 380 -23.22 11.57 -13.34
N ILE A 381 -22.81 12.23 -14.42
CA ILE A 381 -23.49 13.41 -14.94
C ILE A 381 -24.94 13.04 -15.35
N ILE A 382 -25.14 11.99 -16.13
CA ILE A 382 -26.49 11.52 -16.54
C ILE A 382 -27.32 11.12 -15.33
N GLU A 383 -26.72 10.43 -14.35
CA GLU A 383 -27.39 10.02 -13.12
C GLU A 383 -27.88 11.23 -12.30
N ALA A 384 -27.01 12.21 -12.08
CA ALA A 384 -27.25 13.33 -11.17
C ALA A 384 -28.19 14.40 -11.74
N PHE A 385 -28.22 14.58 -13.06
CA PHE A 385 -29.15 15.52 -13.69
C PHE A 385 -30.59 14.98 -13.82
N GLY A 386 -30.86 13.73 -13.43
CA GLY A 386 -32.20 13.21 -13.23
C GLY A 386 -32.80 12.39 -14.38
N ALA A 387 -34.04 11.92 -14.19
CA ALA A 387 -34.72 11.00 -15.11
C ALA A 387 -35.06 11.61 -16.48
N ASP A 388 -35.12 12.93 -16.59
CA ASP A 388 -35.51 13.65 -17.82
C ASP A 388 -34.32 13.96 -18.73
N VAL A 389 -33.11 13.77 -18.25
CA VAL A 389 -31.84 14.11 -18.90
C VAL A 389 -31.44 13.17 -20.04
N PRO A 390 -31.85 11.90 -20.14
CA PRO A 390 -31.56 11.08 -21.31
C PRO A 390 -31.99 11.72 -22.66
N ALA A 391 -33.02 12.55 -22.63
CA ALA A 391 -33.47 13.30 -23.82
C ALA A 391 -32.73 14.64 -23.98
N GLU A 392 -32.11 15.17 -22.95
CA GLU A 392 -31.53 16.53 -22.92
C GLU A 392 -30.01 16.55 -23.17
N ILE A 393 -29.27 15.53 -22.71
CA ILE A 393 -27.84 15.41 -23.04
C ILE A 393 -27.66 14.33 -24.10
N SER A 394 -27.68 14.71 -25.36
CA SER A 394 -27.35 13.79 -26.45
C SER A 394 -25.90 13.33 -26.36
N LEU A 395 -25.68 12.02 -26.33
CA LEU A 395 -24.34 11.42 -26.40
C LEU A 395 -23.74 11.54 -27.81
N PHE A 396 -24.58 11.81 -28.81
CA PHE A 396 -24.23 11.81 -30.22
C PHE A 396 -24.63 13.10 -30.91
N ASN A 397 -23.88 13.48 -31.92
CA ASN A 397 -24.23 14.53 -32.87
C ASN A 397 -25.36 14.07 -33.83
N ALA A 398 -25.90 15.00 -34.62
CA ALA A 398 -26.94 14.69 -35.62
C ALA A 398 -26.51 13.66 -36.68
N ASP A 399 -25.22 13.59 -36.97
CA ASP A 399 -24.58 12.64 -37.89
C ASP A 399 -24.25 11.27 -37.20
N LYS A 400 -24.64 11.09 -35.96
CA LYS A 400 -24.39 9.92 -35.11
C LYS A 400 -22.93 9.73 -34.68
N THR A 401 -22.07 10.69 -34.87
CA THR A 401 -20.72 10.68 -34.29
C THR A 401 -20.78 10.93 -32.77
N ALA A 402 -19.83 10.36 -32.01
CA ALA A 402 -19.75 10.59 -30.56
C ALA A 402 -19.57 12.08 -30.27
N ARG A 403 -20.47 12.60 -29.43
CA ARG A 403 -20.42 13.98 -28.94
C ARG A 403 -19.81 14.07 -27.55
N VAL A 404 -19.98 13.05 -26.76
CA VAL A 404 -19.36 12.92 -25.45
C VAL A 404 -18.09 12.10 -25.60
N HIS A 405 -16.99 12.61 -25.09
CA HIS A 405 -15.71 11.93 -25.02
C HIS A 405 -15.41 11.64 -23.54
N ASP A 406 -15.67 10.40 -23.12
CA ASP A 406 -15.36 9.95 -21.76
C ASP A 406 -13.93 9.41 -21.73
N MET A 407 -13.04 10.17 -21.09
CA MET A 407 -11.61 9.84 -21.06
C MET A 407 -11.32 8.54 -20.32
N SER A 408 -12.07 8.24 -19.25
CA SER A 408 -11.91 6.98 -18.51
C SER A 408 -12.34 5.78 -19.35
N LEU A 409 -13.43 5.91 -20.11
CA LEU A 409 -13.95 4.84 -20.95
C LEU A 409 -13.06 4.59 -22.17
N ILE A 410 -12.57 5.68 -22.81
CA ILE A 410 -11.61 5.57 -23.91
C ILE A 410 -10.31 4.91 -23.42
N ALA A 411 -9.82 5.30 -22.25
CA ALA A 411 -8.63 4.72 -21.66
C ALA A 411 -8.81 3.24 -21.27
N TYR A 412 -10.00 2.86 -20.81
CA TYR A 412 -10.37 1.46 -20.57
C TYR A 412 -10.27 0.62 -21.84
N LEU A 413 -10.78 1.11 -22.94
CA LEU A 413 -10.67 0.40 -24.21
C LEU A 413 -9.22 0.23 -24.69
N LEU A 414 -8.39 1.23 -24.46
CA LEU A 414 -6.96 1.22 -24.83
C LEU A 414 -6.10 0.31 -23.92
N ASP A 415 -6.52 0.05 -22.68
CA ASP A 415 -5.82 -0.83 -21.73
C ASP A 415 -6.82 -1.43 -20.73
N PRO A 416 -7.55 -2.50 -21.10
CA PRO A 416 -8.59 -3.11 -20.27
C PRO A 416 -8.04 -3.88 -19.06
N THR A 417 -6.73 -3.99 -18.90
CA THR A 417 -6.10 -4.77 -17.83
C THR A 417 -6.08 -4.05 -16.48
N ARG A 418 -6.46 -2.77 -16.44
CA ARG A 418 -6.43 -1.95 -15.23
C ARG A 418 -7.75 -1.97 -14.48
N THR A 419 -7.65 -1.64 -13.19
CA THR A 419 -8.80 -1.51 -12.29
C THR A 419 -9.20 -0.06 -12.01
N ASN A 420 -8.36 0.91 -12.40
CA ASN A 420 -8.60 2.33 -12.16
C ASN A 420 -8.14 3.18 -13.36
N TYR A 421 -9.04 4.04 -13.83
CA TYR A 421 -8.85 4.97 -14.96
C TYR A 421 -9.05 6.42 -14.53
N GLY A 422 -8.64 6.75 -13.29
CA GLY A 422 -8.68 8.11 -12.75
C GLY A 422 -7.63 9.04 -13.34
N TYR A 423 -7.68 10.32 -12.96
CA TYR A 423 -6.84 11.38 -13.52
C TYR A 423 -5.34 11.10 -13.46
N LEU A 424 -4.83 10.47 -12.41
CA LEU A 424 -3.41 10.11 -12.31
C LEU A 424 -2.97 9.24 -13.51
N TYR A 425 -3.74 8.20 -13.83
CA TYR A 425 -3.47 7.36 -14.99
C TYR A 425 -3.66 8.10 -16.31
N LEU A 426 -4.72 8.89 -16.44
CA LEU A 426 -5.05 9.59 -17.68
C LEU A 426 -3.99 10.62 -18.05
N THR A 427 -3.53 11.41 -17.08
CA THR A 427 -2.49 12.42 -17.32
C THR A 427 -1.16 11.79 -17.74
N GLU A 428 -0.77 10.68 -17.12
CA GLU A 428 0.40 9.90 -17.53
C GLU A 428 0.22 9.28 -18.91
N ARG A 429 -0.91 8.61 -19.16
CA ARG A 429 -1.18 7.87 -20.41
C ARG A 429 -1.17 8.76 -21.65
N PHE A 430 -1.67 9.97 -21.52
CA PHE A 430 -1.80 10.93 -22.61
C PHE A 430 -0.76 12.06 -22.56
N SER A 431 0.24 11.95 -21.66
CA SER A 431 1.37 12.88 -21.54
C SER A 431 0.94 14.35 -21.38
N VAL A 432 -0.06 14.58 -20.51
CA VAL A 432 -0.51 15.93 -20.14
C VAL A 432 -0.11 16.24 -18.69
N PRO A 433 -0.06 17.53 -18.28
CA PRO A 433 0.30 17.92 -16.93
C PRO A 433 -0.52 17.17 -15.86
N SER A 434 0.15 16.76 -14.78
CA SER A 434 -0.50 16.12 -13.65
C SER A 434 -1.47 17.08 -12.95
N ILE A 435 -2.46 16.52 -12.25
CA ILE A 435 -3.40 17.34 -11.48
C ILE A 435 -2.65 18.04 -10.34
N ALA A 436 -2.78 19.36 -10.28
CA ALA A 436 -2.17 20.16 -9.23
C ALA A 436 -2.77 19.79 -7.86
N SER A 437 -1.91 19.65 -6.84
CA SER A 437 -2.35 19.44 -5.47
C SER A 437 -2.67 20.78 -4.80
N GLY A 438 -3.76 20.84 -4.03
CA GLY A 438 -4.13 22.06 -3.33
C GLY A 438 -5.54 22.05 -2.78
N SER A 439 -6.24 23.18 -2.87
CA SER A 439 -7.66 23.25 -2.55
C SER A 439 -8.48 22.47 -3.59
N VAL A 440 -9.70 22.09 -3.24
CA VAL A 440 -10.64 21.42 -4.17
C VAL A 440 -10.80 22.22 -5.48
N ASP A 441 -10.80 23.54 -5.39
CA ASP A 441 -10.90 24.40 -6.57
C ASP A 441 -9.65 24.29 -7.48
N VAL A 442 -8.46 24.27 -6.90
CA VAL A 442 -7.20 24.09 -7.64
C VAL A 442 -7.18 22.75 -8.37
N GLU A 443 -7.56 21.67 -7.66
CA GLU A 443 -7.62 20.33 -8.25
C GLU A 443 -8.64 20.26 -9.40
N CYS A 444 -9.85 20.77 -9.21
CA CYS A 444 -10.91 20.74 -10.23
C CYS A 444 -10.58 21.62 -11.46
N VAL A 445 -9.95 22.77 -11.26
CA VAL A 445 -9.45 23.62 -12.37
C VAL A 445 -8.39 22.87 -13.16
N SER A 446 -7.46 22.21 -12.47
CA SER A 446 -6.45 21.37 -13.11
C SER A 446 -7.07 20.21 -13.91
N MET A 447 -8.11 19.57 -13.35
CA MET A 447 -8.83 18.47 -14.01
C MET A 447 -9.48 18.89 -15.33
N VAL A 448 -10.17 20.03 -15.39
CA VAL A 448 -10.80 20.47 -16.64
C VAL A 448 -9.79 20.94 -17.69
N LYS A 449 -8.66 21.51 -17.27
CA LYS A 449 -7.53 21.79 -18.16
C LYS A 449 -6.95 20.49 -18.75
N ALA A 450 -6.67 19.52 -17.92
CA ALA A 450 -6.13 18.21 -18.31
C ALA A 450 -7.07 17.47 -19.28
N LEU A 451 -8.39 17.49 -19.04
CA LEU A 451 -9.38 16.89 -19.93
C LEU A 451 -9.31 17.43 -21.36
N LEU A 452 -9.22 18.75 -21.52
CA LEU A 452 -9.07 19.35 -22.86
C LEU A 452 -7.74 19.00 -23.50
N ALA A 453 -6.66 19.04 -22.73
CA ALA A 453 -5.33 18.73 -23.23
C ALA A 453 -5.19 17.29 -23.74
N MET A 454 -5.82 16.31 -23.05
CA MET A 454 -5.72 14.89 -23.42
C MET A 454 -6.71 14.47 -24.52
N ASN A 455 -7.76 15.24 -24.78
CA ASN A 455 -8.89 14.82 -25.61
C ASN A 455 -8.48 14.38 -27.02
N GLU A 456 -7.67 15.16 -27.73
CA GLU A 456 -7.26 14.85 -29.10
C GLU A 456 -6.41 13.57 -29.14
N ALA A 457 -5.39 13.50 -28.28
CA ALA A 457 -4.49 12.33 -28.20
C ALA A 457 -5.23 11.05 -27.84
N ALA A 458 -6.20 11.11 -26.92
CA ALA A 458 -7.02 9.99 -26.53
C ALA A 458 -7.90 9.47 -27.68
N CYS A 459 -8.62 10.38 -28.33
CA CYS A 459 -9.49 10.05 -29.48
C CYS A 459 -8.69 9.51 -30.67
N GLU A 460 -7.54 10.09 -30.98
CA GLU A 460 -6.66 9.61 -32.06
C GLU A 460 -6.08 8.23 -31.76
N SER A 461 -5.66 7.98 -30.51
CA SER A 461 -5.19 6.66 -30.10
C SER A 461 -6.26 5.60 -30.26
N ALA A 462 -7.51 5.86 -29.83
CA ALA A 462 -8.61 4.94 -30.00
C ALA A 462 -8.95 4.69 -31.48
N ARG A 463 -8.83 5.69 -32.35
CA ARG A 463 -9.03 5.52 -33.81
C ARG A 463 -7.90 4.72 -34.43
N ARG A 464 -6.65 4.98 -34.08
CA ARG A 464 -5.47 4.26 -34.58
C ARG A 464 -5.50 2.78 -34.23
N GLU A 465 -6.02 2.43 -33.04
CA GLU A 465 -6.16 1.06 -32.56
C GLU A 465 -7.49 0.42 -32.97
N GLU A 466 -8.26 1.07 -33.87
CA GLU A 466 -9.56 0.60 -34.41
C GLU A 466 -10.65 0.40 -33.34
N LEU A 467 -10.48 0.98 -32.14
CA LEU A 467 -11.39 0.87 -31.00
C LEU A 467 -12.51 1.92 -30.99
N TRP A 468 -12.39 2.96 -31.83
CA TRP A 468 -13.34 4.07 -31.87
C TRP A 468 -14.76 3.62 -32.24
N SER A 469 -14.90 2.67 -33.16
CA SER A 469 -16.20 2.11 -33.52
C SER A 469 -16.85 1.36 -32.34
N LEU A 470 -16.06 0.62 -31.56
CA LEU A 470 -16.54 -0.05 -30.35
C LEU A 470 -17.01 0.98 -29.31
N TYR A 471 -16.24 2.05 -29.12
CA TYR A 471 -16.61 3.16 -28.24
C TYR A 471 -17.97 3.76 -28.62
N GLU A 472 -18.17 4.12 -29.89
CA GLU A 472 -19.39 4.78 -30.35
C GLU A 472 -20.62 3.87 -30.39
N THR A 473 -20.44 2.59 -30.75
CA THR A 473 -21.58 1.71 -31.01
C THR A 473 -22.00 0.86 -29.81
N ILE A 474 -21.11 0.66 -28.85
CA ILE A 474 -21.37 -0.23 -27.69
C ILE A 474 -21.14 0.51 -26.37
N GLU A 475 -19.94 0.97 -26.09
CA GLU A 475 -19.57 1.44 -24.76
C GLU A 475 -20.29 2.73 -24.36
N LEU A 476 -20.30 3.73 -25.24
CA LEU A 476 -20.94 5.00 -24.95
C LEU A 476 -22.48 4.87 -24.79
N PRO A 477 -23.23 4.14 -25.66
CA PRO A 477 -24.65 3.89 -25.45
C PRO A 477 -24.98 3.06 -24.20
N LEU A 478 -24.08 2.14 -23.82
CA LEU A 478 -24.27 1.29 -22.64
C LEU A 478 -24.40 2.10 -21.34
N ILE A 479 -23.72 3.25 -21.24
CA ILE A 479 -23.83 4.14 -20.08
C ILE A 479 -25.28 4.45 -19.74
N HIS A 480 -26.08 4.78 -20.74
CA HIS A 480 -27.50 5.08 -20.56
C HIS A 480 -28.28 3.89 -19.98
N THR A 481 -28.01 2.70 -20.55
CA THR A 481 -28.66 1.46 -20.07
C THR A 481 -28.31 1.19 -18.61
N LEU A 482 -27.03 1.36 -18.23
CA LEU A 482 -26.58 1.17 -16.85
C LEU A 482 -27.22 2.16 -15.88
N VAL A 483 -27.30 3.43 -16.24
CA VAL A 483 -27.99 4.45 -15.40
C VAL A 483 -29.45 4.07 -15.17
N VAL A 484 -30.18 3.65 -16.23
CA VAL A 484 -31.58 3.23 -16.10
C VAL A 484 -31.71 1.98 -15.24
N MET A 485 -30.84 1.00 -15.41
CA MET A 485 -30.84 -0.22 -14.58
C MET A 485 -30.59 0.09 -13.10
N GLU A 486 -29.64 0.95 -12.79
CA GLU A 486 -29.32 1.34 -11.42
C GLU A 486 -30.44 2.17 -10.76
N LYS A 487 -31.10 3.06 -11.53
CA LYS A 487 -32.28 3.80 -11.04
C LYS A 487 -33.48 2.89 -10.78
N ASN A 488 -33.71 1.90 -11.62
CA ASN A 488 -34.80 0.95 -11.42
C ASN A 488 -34.53 0.02 -10.24
N GLY A 489 -33.24 -0.31 -10.01
CA GLY A 489 -32.82 -1.25 -8.98
C GLY A 489 -33.37 -2.66 -9.21
N ILE A 490 -33.29 -3.47 -8.18
CA ILE A 490 -33.87 -4.81 -8.12
C ILE A 490 -34.76 -4.95 -6.89
N TYR A 491 -35.90 -5.59 -7.06
CA TYR A 491 -36.78 -5.91 -5.94
C TYR A 491 -36.17 -6.98 -5.07
N ILE A 492 -36.13 -6.74 -3.77
CA ILE A 492 -35.71 -7.73 -2.76
C ILE A 492 -36.91 -8.04 -1.88
N ASP A 493 -37.30 -9.33 -1.83
CA ASP A 493 -38.27 -9.84 -0.89
C ASP A 493 -37.65 -9.87 0.52
N THR A 494 -37.92 -8.83 1.27
CA THR A 494 -37.35 -8.64 2.61
C THR A 494 -37.88 -9.62 3.64
N GLU A 495 -39.12 -10.15 3.47
CA GLU A 495 -39.69 -11.15 4.35
C GLU A 495 -38.96 -12.48 4.16
N LYS A 496 -38.82 -12.92 2.91
CA LYS A 496 -38.09 -14.16 2.57
C LYS A 496 -36.60 -14.08 2.94
N LEU A 497 -35.99 -12.89 2.82
CA LEU A 497 -34.62 -12.66 3.26
C LEU A 497 -34.49 -12.80 4.77
N ALA A 498 -35.45 -12.24 5.54
CA ALA A 498 -35.48 -12.36 6.99
C ALA A 498 -35.69 -13.81 7.47
N GLU A 499 -36.60 -14.56 6.84
CA GLU A 499 -36.79 -15.99 7.08
C GLU A 499 -35.51 -16.80 6.80
N THR A 500 -34.88 -16.54 5.65
CA THR A 500 -33.63 -17.20 5.27
C THR A 500 -32.50 -16.87 6.25
N THR A 501 -32.42 -15.62 6.67
CA THR A 501 -31.40 -15.17 7.65
C THR A 501 -31.61 -15.85 9.02
N THR A 502 -32.85 -15.99 9.44
CA THR A 502 -33.19 -16.67 10.71
C THR A 502 -32.78 -18.13 10.64
N ARG A 503 -33.17 -18.82 9.57
CA ARG A 503 -32.80 -20.23 9.35
C ARG A 503 -31.30 -20.44 9.35
N PHE A 504 -30.55 -19.60 8.62
CA PHE A 504 -29.07 -19.71 8.59
C PHE A 504 -28.42 -19.42 9.94
N LYS A 505 -28.98 -18.50 10.75
CA LYS A 505 -28.49 -18.26 12.10
C LYS A 505 -28.70 -19.48 13.02
N GLU A 506 -29.85 -20.15 12.90
CA GLU A 506 -30.14 -21.38 13.64
C GLU A 506 -29.23 -22.52 13.21
N GLU A 507 -29.08 -22.77 11.89
CA GLU A 507 -28.17 -23.77 11.36
C GLU A 507 -26.71 -23.49 11.78
N LEU A 508 -26.26 -22.24 11.69
CA LEU A 508 -24.91 -21.83 12.12
C LEU A 508 -24.69 -22.11 13.62
N ALA A 509 -25.66 -21.74 14.45
CA ALA A 509 -25.57 -21.97 15.88
C ALA A 509 -25.49 -23.47 16.24
N GLN A 510 -26.26 -24.30 15.52
CA GLN A 510 -26.23 -25.74 15.67
C GLN A 510 -24.85 -26.32 15.28
N VAL A 511 -24.35 -25.97 14.10
CA VAL A 511 -23.02 -26.43 13.63
C VAL A 511 -21.90 -25.95 14.58
N GLN A 512 -22.00 -24.71 15.05
CA GLN A 512 -21.04 -24.18 16.03
C GLN A 512 -21.06 -24.97 17.34
N GLN A 513 -22.24 -25.34 17.83
CA GLN A 513 -22.39 -26.17 19.03
C GLN A 513 -21.80 -27.56 18.81
N GLU A 514 -22.07 -28.19 17.65
CA GLU A 514 -21.49 -29.49 17.29
C GLU A 514 -19.95 -29.46 17.26
N ILE A 515 -19.37 -28.38 16.73
CA ILE A 515 -17.91 -28.19 16.73
C ILE A 515 -17.37 -28.10 18.16
N TYR A 516 -18.02 -27.33 19.03
CA TYR A 516 -17.59 -27.21 20.43
C TYR A 516 -17.71 -28.52 21.21
N GLU A 517 -18.75 -29.30 20.94
CA GLU A 517 -18.93 -30.64 21.56
C GLU A 517 -17.84 -31.61 21.08
N LEU A 518 -17.49 -31.58 19.79
CA LEU A 518 -16.41 -32.44 19.26
C LEU A 518 -15.03 -32.00 19.73
N ALA A 519 -14.79 -30.69 19.88
CA ALA A 519 -13.53 -30.15 20.39
C ALA A 519 -13.39 -30.30 21.92
N GLY A 520 -14.50 -30.47 22.66
CA GLY A 520 -14.51 -30.55 24.11
C GLY A 520 -14.36 -29.20 24.83
N GLU A 521 -14.25 -28.10 24.08
CA GLU A 521 -14.14 -26.72 24.61
C GLU A 521 -14.67 -25.65 23.63
N ASN A 522 -14.98 -24.48 24.16
CA ASN A 522 -15.39 -23.33 23.35
C ASN A 522 -14.16 -22.53 22.93
N PHE A 523 -14.04 -22.27 21.65
CA PHE A 523 -12.96 -21.46 21.06
C PHE A 523 -13.49 -20.56 19.94
N ASN A 524 -12.67 -19.62 19.47
CA ASN A 524 -13.04 -18.79 18.33
C ASN A 524 -12.80 -19.53 17.02
N ILE A 525 -13.86 -20.09 16.43
CA ILE A 525 -13.85 -20.83 15.17
C ILE A 525 -13.29 -20.01 14.02
N ASN A 526 -13.44 -18.66 14.04
CA ASN A 526 -12.90 -17.75 13.02
C ASN A 526 -11.40 -17.46 13.22
N SER A 527 -10.76 -18.01 14.23
CA SER A 527 -9.33 -17.87 14.46
C SER A 527 -8.58 -19.10 13.92
N PRO A 528 -7.85 -19.00 12.80
CA PRO A 528 -7.06 -20.13 12.28
C PRO A 528 -6.10 -20.72 13.32
N LYS A 529 -5.58 -19.87 14.21
CA LYS A 529 -4.67 -20.29 15.30
C LYS A 529 -5.36 -21.16 16.35
N GLN A 530 -6.64 -20.87 16.68
CA GLN A 530 -7.39 -21.66 17.67
C GLN A 530 -8.04 -22.90 17.04
N LEU A 531 -8.33 -22.84 15.75
CA LEU A 531 -8.88 -23.98 15.00
C LEU A 531 -7.82 -25.07 14.73
N GLY A 532 -6.54 -24.70 14.64
CA GLY A 532 -5.44 -25.60 14.34
C GLY A 532 -4.81 -26.29 15.55
N VAL A 533 -5.29 -26.04 16.78
CA VAL A 533 -4.88 -26.70 18.01
C VAL A 533 -5.78 -27.89 18.27
#